data_95e013da8e13b256f5ec60e72c0647cf
#
_entry.id   95e013da8e13b256f5ec60e72c0647cf
#
_cell.length_a   1.000
_cell.length_b   1.000
_cell.length_c   1.000
_cell.angle_alpha   90.00
_cell.angle_beta   90.00
_cell.angle_gamma   90.00
#
_symmetry.space_group_name_H-M   'P 1'
#
loop_
_entity.id
_entity.type
_entity.pdbx_description
1 polymer ?
#
loop_
_entity_poly.entity_id
_entity_poly.type
_entity_poly.pdbx_seq_one_letter_code
_entity_poly.pdbx_strand_id
1 'polypeptide(L)'
;MISNKMQTLVANSSVIRAMFEEGKKLSDIYGEENVFDFSIGNPSVEPPETIKAVINDILNEESPNLVHGYMNNSGYEDVRDAIAEHINKKDGLNLTRENLIMTCGAAGGLNIILKTLLNPGDEVIAFAPYFGEYKNYTENYDGKLIEVPTNIETFEPDLDALKNAITPKTRA
;
A
#
# COMPACT_ATOMS: atom_id res chain seq x y z
N MET A 1 11.62 25.94 -2.73
CA MET A 1 12.91 25.23 -2.89
C MET A 1 12.67 23.77 -2.60
N ILE A 2 12.93 22.86 -3.53
CA ILE A 2 12.79 21.40 -3.37
C ILE A 2 14.14 20.73 -3.60
N SER A 3 14.35 19.55 -3.01
CA SER A 3 15.62 18.81 -3.15
C SER A 3 15.84 18.31 -4.57
N ASN A 4 17.09 18.08 -4.97
CA ASN A 4 17.42 17.50 -6.28
C ASN A 4 16.77 16.14 -6.48
N LYS A 5 16.70 15.30 -5.43
CA LYS A 5 15.99 14.02 -5.44
C LYS A 5 14.51 14.21 -5.83
N MET A 6 13.83 15.18 -5.20
CA MET A 6 12.44 15.46 -5.54
C MET A 6 12.26 16.05 -6.93
N GLN A 7 13.19 16.88 -7.42
CA GLN A 7 13.14 17.36 -8.81
C GLN A 7 13.18 16.21 -9.81
N THR A 8 14.07 15.24 -9.58
CA THR A 8 14.20 14.05 -10.43
C THR A 8 12.92 13.17 -10.35
N LEU A 9 12.42 12.95 -9.13
CA LEU A 9 11.19 12.16 -8.94
C LEU A 9 9.98 12.82 -9.62
N VAL A 10 9.80 14.13 -9.48
CA VAL A 10 8.71 14.87 -10.14
C VAL A 10 8.85 14.84 -11.65
N ALA A 11 10.06 14.99 -12.18
CA ALA A 11 10.29 14.92 -13.63
C ALA A 11 9.96 13.53 -14.23
N ASN A 12 10.15 12.48 -13.43
CA ASN A 12 9.86 11.08 -13.79
C ASN A 12 8.49 10.62 -13.27
N SER A 13 7.77 11.48 -12.53
CA SER A 13 6.50 11.08 -11.93
C SER A 13 5.34 11.19 -12.90
N SER A 14 4.62 10.19 -12.90
CA SER A 14 3.20 9.93 -13.00
C SER A 14 2.62 9.86 -14.40
N VAL A 15 2.90 8.76 -15.02
CA VAL A 15 1.98 8.20 -16.04
C VAL A 15 0.56 8.04 -15.43
N ILE A 16 0.44 7.60 -14.19
CA ILE A 16 -0.86 7.42 -13.49
C ILE A 16 -1.63 8.74 -13.38
N ARG A 17 -0.98 9.82 -12.94
CA ARG A 17 -1.62 11.13 -12.86
C ARG A 17 -2.01 11.67 -14.22
N ALA A 18 -1.12 11.55 -15.21
CA ALA A 18 -1.40 11.95 -16.57
C ALA A 18 -2.57 11.15 -17.18
N MET A 19 -2.66 9.84 -16.91
CA MET A 19 -3.80 9.02 -17.35
C MET A 19 -5.11 9.46 -16.68
N PHE A 20 -5.09 9.76 -15.39
CA PHE A 20 -6.28 10.24 -14.69
C PHE A 20 -6.76 11.59 -15.23
N GLU A 21 -5.85 12.54 -15.45
CA GLU A 21 -6.17 13.85 -16.04
C GLU A 21 -6.68 13.72 -17.48
N GLU A 22 -6.14 12.78 -18.24
CA GLU A 22 -6.58 12.49 -19.60
C GLU A 22 -7.96 11.81 -19.62
N GLY A 23 -8.20 10.84 -18.72
CA GLY A 23 -9.51 10.20 -18.54
C GLY A 23 -10.61 11.24 -18.28
N LYS A 24 -10.33 12.21 -17.40
CA LYS A 24 -11.26 13.31 -17.14
C LYS A 24 -11.57 14.15 -18.38
N LYS A 25 -10.55 14.52 -19.16
CA LYS A 25 -10.74 15.25 -20.41
C LYS A 25 -11.55 14.46 -21.44
N LEU A 26 -11.30 13.15 -21.53
CA LEU A 26 -12.06 12.28 -22.44
C LEU A 26 -13.52 12.20 -21.99
N SER A 27 -13.79 12.12 -20.69
CA SER A 27 -15.16 12.15 -20.14
C SER A 27 -15.88 13.47 -20.44
N ASP A 28 -15.18 14.59 -20.37
CA ASP A 28 -15.73 15.91 -20.73
C ASP A 28 -16.08 16.01 -22.23
N ILE A 29 -15.37 15.28 -23.11
CA ILE A 29 -15.56 15.30 -24.57
C ILE A 29 -16.62 14.29 -25.02
N TYR A 30 -16.59 13.07 -24.47
CA TYR A 30 -17.38 11.94 -24.98
C TYR A 30 -18.54 11.51 -24.06
N GLY A 31 -18.64 12.10 -22.85
CA GLY A 31 -19.56 11.68 -21.78
C GLY A 31 -18.96 10.58 -20.91
N GLU A 32 -19.24 10.61 -19.60
CA GLU A 32 -18.71 9.66 -18.61
C GLU A 32 -19.08 8.21 -18.96
N GLU A 33 -20.27 7.99 -19.50
CA GLU A 33 -20.79 6.68 -19.87
C GLU A 33 -20.06 6.02 -21.06
N ASN A 34 -19.28 6.80 -21.80
CA ASN A 34 -18.50 6.33 -22.96
C ASN A 34 -17.00 6.22 -22.68
N VAL A 35 -16.56 6.51 -21.45
CA VAL A 35 -15.14 6.44 -21.06
C VAL A 35 -14.95 5.39 -19.97
N PHE A 36 -14.16 4.37 -20.27
CA PHE A 36 -13.81 3.30 -19.35
C PHE A 36 -12.44 3.58 -18.76
N ASP A 37 -12.42 4.26 -17.60
CA ASP A 37 -11.20 4.65 -16.90
C ASP A 37 -10.68 3.52 -16.02
N PHE A 38 -9.54 2.92 -16.41
CA PHE A 38 -8.81 1.90 -15.66
C PHE A 38 -7.52 2.44 -15.03
N SER A 39 -7.36 3.76 -14.93
CA SER A 39 -6.15 4.39 -14.40
C SER A 39 -5.99 4.21 -12.89
N ILE A 40 -7.09 4.16 -12.15
CA ILE A 40 -7.11 4.00 -10.69
C ILE A 40 -8.10 2.90 -10.31
N GLY A 41 -7.65 1.97 -9.46
CA GLY A 41 -8.48 0.90 -8.92
C GLY A 41 -9.35 1.38 -7.76
N ASN A 42 -10.47 2.03 -8.07
CA ASN A 42 -11.47 2.34 -7.06
C ASN A 42 -12.36 1.13 -6.78
N PRO A 43 -12.73 0.85 -5.50
CA PRO A 43 -13.73 -0.16 -5.20
C PRO A 43 -15.07 0.17 -5.88
N SER A 44 -15.64 -0.80 -6.58
CA SER A 44 -16.97 -0.69 -7.19
C SER A 44 -18.08 -1.24 -6.30
N VAL A 45 -17.73 -1.80 -5.15
CA VAL A 45 -18.65 -2.37 -4.16
C VAL A 45 -18.70 -1.44 -2.95
N GLU A 46 -19.91 -1.12 -2.52
CA GLU A 46 -20.11 -0.31 -1.32
C GLU A 46 -19.64 -1.05 -0.06
N PRO A 47 -19.10 -0.33 0.93
CA PRO A 47 -18.74 -0.94 2.21
C PRO A 47 -20.01 -1.44 2.92
N PRO A 48 -19.90 -2.45 3.80
CA PRO A 48 -21.04 -2.89 4.62
C PRO A 48 -21.65 -1.73 5.43
N GLU A 49 -22.99 -1.67 5.49
CA GLU A 49 -23.70 -0.61 6.24
C GLU A 49 -23.30 -0.56 7.72
N THR A 50 -22.89 -1.68 8.28
CA THR A 50 -22.39 -1.78 9.65
C THR A 50 -21.21 -0.86 9.93
N ILE A 51 -20.36 -0.56 8.93
CA ILE A 51 -19.22 0.37 9.10
C ILE A 51 -19.73 1.76 9.45
N LYS A 52 -20.73 2.26 8.74
CA LYS A 52 -21.32 3.58 9.00
C LYS A 52 -21.99 3.63 10.39
N ALA A 53 -22.70 2.56 10.77
CA ALA A 53 -23.33 2.44 12.07
C ALA A 53 -22.28 2.52 13.19
N VAL A 54 -21.25 1.67 13.14
CA VAL A 54 -20.16 1.63 14.14
C VAL A 54 -19.43 2.96 14.25
N ILE A 55 -19.14 3.64 13.15
CA ILE A 55 -18.50 4.96 13.20
C ILE A 55 -19.41 5.98 13.93
N ASN A 56 -20.70 5.97 13.64
CA ASN A 56 -21.65 6.86 14.33
C ASN A 56 -21.77 6.53 15.82
N ASP A 57 -21.80 5.26 16.19
CA ASP A 57 -21.84 4.81 17.58
C ASP A 57 -20.58 5.28 18.34
N ILE A 58 -19.40 5.09 17.78
CA ILE A 58 -18.14 5.58 18.36
C ILE A 58 -18.19 7.10 18.57
N LEU A 59 -18.63 7.86 17.57
CA LEU A 59 -18.68 9.32 17.66
C LEU A 59 -19.70 9.84 18.67
N ASN A 60 -20.78 9.10 18.93
CA ASN A 60 -21.86 9.51 19.83
C ASN A 60 -21.68 8.98 21.26
N GLU A 61 -21.08 7.82 21.44
CA GLU A 61 -21.03 7.11 22.73
C GLU A 61 -19.68 7.27 23.42
N GLU A 62 -18.58 7.34 22.65
CA GLU A 62 -17.25 7.46 23.22
C GLU A 62 -16.90 8.90 23.62
N SER A 63 -16.02 9.04 24.61
CA SER A 63 -15.56 10.38 24.99
C SER A 63 -14.74 11.03 23.86
N PRO A 64 -14.90 12.35 23.62
CA PRO A 64 -14.12 13.06 22.60
C PRO A 64 -12.60 12.93 22.80
N ASN A 65 -12.14 12.85 24.03
CA ASN A 65 -10.71 12.68 24.32
C ASN A 65 -10.19 11.30 23.93
N LEU A 66 -11.03 10.26 23.96
CA LEU A 66 -10.68 8.93 23.50
C LEU A 66 -10.66 8.90 21.96
N VAL A 67 -11.70 9.42 21.33
CA VAL A 67 -11.85 9.38 19.87
C VAL A 67 -10.80 10.22 19.14
N HIS A 68 -10.47 11.41 19.69
CA HIS A 68 -9.58 12.38 19.05
C HIS A 68 -8.22 12.52 19.75
N GLY A 69 -7.98 11.74 20.81
CA GLY A 69 -6.73 11.77 21.56
C GLY A 69 -5.60 10.97 20.91
N TYR A 70 -4.43 11.08 21.49
CA TYR A 70 -3.31 10.19 21.12
C TYR A 70 -3.54 8.79 21.66
N MET A 71 -3.15 7.81 20.86
CA MET A 71 -3.11 6.39 21.27
C MET A 71 -1.65 5.92 21.38
N ASN A 72 -1.45 4.68 21.81
CA ASN A 72 -0.17 4.00 21.75
C ASN A 72 0.35 3.96 20.31
N ASN A 73 1.69 4.10 20.11
CA ASN A 73 2.32 4.14 18.78
C ASN A 73 1.98 2.93 17.90
N SER A 74 1.74 1.78 18.52
CA SER A 74 1.35 0.56 17.79
C SER A 74 -0.15 0.45 17.51
N GLY A 75 -0.97 1.38 18.00
CA GLY A 75 -2.42 1.33 17.95
C GLY A 75 -3.04 0.78 19.25
N TYR A 76 -4.37 0.83 19.34
CA TYR A 76 -5.12 0.33 20.50
C TYR A 76 -4.86 -1.16 20.73
N GLU A 77 -4.66 -1.53 22.01
CA GLU A 77 -4.28 -2.90 22.39
C GLU A 77 -5.40 -3.91 22.14
N ASP A 78 -6.63 -3.56 22.49
CA ASP A 78 -7.83 -4.37 22.28
C ASP A 78 -8.11 -4.62 20.79
N VAL A 79 -7.90 -3.61 19.95
CA VAL A 79 -8.03 -3.75 18.48
C VAL A 79 -6.97 -4.70 17.94
N ARG A 80 -5.72 -4.57 18.40
CA ARG A 80 -4.62 -5.47 17.97
C ARG A 80 -4.84 -6.91 18.47
N ASP A 81 -5.40 -7.08 19.68
CA ASP A 81 -5.77 -8.41 20.19
C ASP A 81 -6.87 -9.05 19.34
N ALA A 82 -7.93 -8.31 19.04
CA ALA A 82 -9.01 -8.81 18.21
C ALA A 82 -8.53 -9.20 16.79
N ILE A 83 -7.63 -8.42 16.19
CA ILE A 83 -7.01 -8.75 14.90
C ILE A 83 -6.14 -10.01 15.01
N ALA A 84 -5.31 -10.11 16.06
CA ALA A 84 -4.46 -11.27 16.29
C ALA A 84 -5.31 -12.55 16.44
N GLU A 85 -6.37 -12.49 17.25
CA GLU A 85 -7.29 -13.61 17.43
C GLU A 85 -7.96 -14.03 16.11
N HIS A 86 -8.42 -13.06 15.32
CA HIS A 86 -9.03 -13.33 14.01
C HIS A 86 -8.07 -14.06 13.06
N ILE A 87 -6.83 -13.55 12.94
CA ILE A 87 -5.81 -14.16 12.09
C ILE A 87 -5.43 -15.56 12.58
N ASN A 88 -5.22 -15.72 13.87
CA ASN A 88 -4.90 -17.02 14.49
C ASN A 88 -5.98 -18.06 14.20
N LYS A 89 -7.24 -17.66 14.33
CA LYS A 89 -8.38 -18.56 14.05
C LYS A 89 -8.48 -18.92 12.57
N LYS A 90 -8.20 -17.96 11.67
CA LYS A 90 -8.31 -18.16 10.23
C LYS A 90 -7.15 -18.99 9.67
N ASP A 91 -5.92 -18.69 10.09
CA ASP A 91 -4.70 -19.17 9.44
C ASP A 91 -3.90 -20.15 10.32
N GLY A 92 -4.38 -20.47 11.52
CA GLY A 92 -3.72 -21.41 12.45
C GLY A 92 -2.40 -20.89 13.02
N LEU A 93 -2.27 -19.56 13.16
CA LEU A 93 -1.07 -18.91 13.70
C LEU A 93 -1.18 -18.70 15.21
N ASN A 94 -0.10 -18.22 15.82
CA ASN A 94 -0.02 -17.84 17.24
C ASN A 94 0.49 -16.41 17.39
N LEU A 95 -0.21 -15.46 16.81
CA LEU A 95 0.11 -14.04 16.94
C LEU A 95 -0.45 -13.48 18.24
N THR A 96 0.21 -12.45 18.74
CA THR A 96 -0.24 -11.61 19.84
C THR A 96 -0.28 -10.16 19.37
N ARG A 97 -0.83 -9.27 20.19
CA ARG A 97 -0.79 -7.82 19.91
C ARG A 97 0.62 -7.31 19.61
N GLU A 98 1.65 -7.94 20.16
CA GLU A 98 3.05 -7.52 19.98
C GLU A 98 3.60 -7.79 18.57
N ASN A 99 2.89 -8.60 17.79
CA ASN A 99 3.22 -8.87 16.40
C ASN A 99 2.51 -7.90 15.41
N LEU A 100 1.70 -6.99 15.93
CA LEU A 100 0.84 -6.11 15.13
C LEU A 100 1.13 -4.63 15.38
N ILE A 101 1.19 -3.87 14.30
CA ILE A 101 1.29 -2.41 14.32
C ILE A 101 0.22 -1.85 13.38
N MET A 102 -0.61 -0.96 13.90
CA MET A 102 -1.60 -0.26 13.09
C MET A 102 -0.95 0.85 12.27
N THR A 103 -1.32 0.95 11.01
CA THR A 103 -0.77 1.96 10.10
C THR A 103 -1.87 2.68 9.34
N CYS A 104 -1.55 3.83 8.77
CA CYS A 104 -2.47 4.58 7.92
C CYS A 104 -2.47 3.95 6.51
N GLY A 105 -3.21 2.84 6.36
CA GLY A 105 -3.31 2.09 5.11
C GLY A 105 -2.03 1.33 4.73
N ALA A 106 -2.11 0.58 3.64
CA ALA A 106 -0.99 -0.24 3.15
C ALA A 106 0.24 0.59 2.77
N ALA A 107 0.03 1.77 2.20
CA ALA A 107 1.13 2.68 1.84
C ALA A 107 1.95 3.11 3.07
N GLY A 108 1.28 3.43 4.18
CA GLY A 108 1.92 3.71 5.46
C GLY A 108 2.72 2.51 5.96
N GLY A 109 2.12 1.32 5.95
CA GLY A 109 2.77 0.08 6.34
C GLY A 109 4.02 -0.24 5.52
N LEU A 110 3.92 -0.16 4.19
CA LEU A 110 5.05 -0.39 3.29
C LEU A 110 6.20 0.60 3.53
N ASN A 111 5.90 1.89 3.69
CA ASN A 111 6.93 2.88 3.98
C ASN A 111 7.62 2.61 5.33
N ILE A 112 6.89 2.20 6.36
CA ILE A 112 7.48 1.85 7.66
C ILE A 112 8.40 0.63 7.54
N ILE A 113 7.95 -0.43 6.88
CA ILE A 113 8.74 -1.67 6.71
C ILE A 113 9.99 -1.38 5.88
N LEU A 114 9.86 -0.71 4.74
CA LEU A 114 11.00 -0.41 3.87
C LEU A 114 12.02 0.51 4.56
N LYS A 115 11.55 1.51 5.32
CA LYS A 115 12.44 2.33 6.16
C LYS A 115 13.19 1.51 7.21
N THR A 116 12.56 0.48 7.75
CA THR A 116 13.15 -0.36 8.80
C THR A 116 14.17 -1.35 8.25
N LEU A 117 13.94 -1.86 7.04
CA LEU A 117 14.75 -2.95 6.45
C LEU A 117 15.88 -2.46 5.57
N LEU A 118 15.73 -1.30 4.90
CA LEU A 118 16.65 -0.88 3.84
C LEU A 118 17.78 -0.01 4.33
N ASN A 119 18.99 -0.32 3.86
CA ASN A 119 20.11 0.58 3.79
C ASN A 119 20.26 1.10 2.34
N PRO A 120 20.97 2.21 2.11
CA PRO A 120 21.22 2.70 0.77
C PRO A 120 21.84 1.62 -0.14
N GLY A 121 21.18 1.36 -1.28
CA GLY A 121 21.59 0.36 -2.26
C GLY A 121 21.13 -1.06 -1.99
N ASP A 122 20.36 -1.33 -0.92
CA ASP A 122 19.66 -2.58 -0.71
C ASP A 122 18.54 -2.76 -1.76
N GLU A 123 18.16 -4.00 -2.02
CA GLU A 123 17.26 -4.39 -3.09
C GLU A 123 15.94 -4.94 -2.56
N VAL A 124 14.86 -4.55 -3.24
CA VAL A 124 13.49 -5.05 -3.04
C VAL A 124 13.03 -5.66 -4.36
N ILE A 125 12.51 -6.88 -4.34
CA ILE A 125 12.01 -7.56 -5.53
C ILE A 125 10.49 -7.37 -5.62
N ALA A 126 9.99 -7.07 -6.83
CA ALA A 126 8.57 -7.09 -7.15
C ALA A 126 8.34 -7.83 -8.47
N PHE A 127 7.28 -8.62 -8.52
CA PHE A 127 6.84 -9.27 -9.76
C PHE A 127 6.07 -8.27 -10.64
N ALA A 128 6.50 -8.13 -11.88
CA ALA A 128 5.81 -7.28 -12.86
C ALA A 128 4.66 -8.06 -13.53
N PRO A 129 3.47 -7.43 -13.76
CA PRO A 129 3.15 -6.03 -13.44
C PRO A 129 2.87 -5.82 -11.95
N TYR A 130 3.27 -4.68 -11.39
CA TYR A 130 3.09 -4.32 -9.99
C TYR A 130 2.56 -2.88 -9.86
N PHE A 131 2.11 -2.52 -8.67
CA PHE A 131 1.67 -1.16 -8.37
C PHE A 131 2.86 -0.19 -8.40
N GLY A 132 2.83 0.78 -9.32
CA GLY A 132 3.95 1.67 -9.63
C GLY A 132 4.57 2.39 -8.43
N GLU A 133 3.79 2.64 -7.38
CA GLU A 133 4.27 3.29 -6.16
C GLU A 133 5.28 2.45 -5.36
N TYR A 134 5.38 1.14 -5.57
CA TYR A 134 6.39 0.31 -4.89
C TYR A 134 7.81 0.79 -5.20
N LYS A 135 8.04 1.26 -6.42
CA LYS A 135 9.32 1.87 -6.80
C LYS A 135 9.59 3.13 -5.98
N ASN A 136 8.61 4.02 -5.90
CA ASN A 136 8.73 5.27 -5.13
C ASN A 136 8.97 4.98 -3.64
N TYR A 137 8.24 4.03 -3.05
CA TYR A 137 8.42 3.64 -1.65
C TYR A 137 9.82 3.10 -1.38
N THR A 138 10.37 2.30 -2.30
CA THR A 138 11.73 1.75 -2.19
C THR A 138 12.79 2.84 -2.34
N GLU A 139 12.66 3.69 -3.35
CA GLU A 139 13.60 4.77 -3.64
C GLU A 139 13.59 5.88 -2.59
N ASN A 140 12.49 6.05 -1.83
CA ASN A 140 12.43 6.98 -0.70
C ASN A 140 13.51 6.70 0.34
N TYR A 141 13.90 5.45 0.48
CA TYR A 141 14.92 4.98 1.43
C TYR A 141 16.22 4.55 0.75
N ASP A 142 16.49 5.10 -0.44
CA ASP A 142 17.69 4.84 -1.23
C ASP A 142 17.90 3.36 -1.59
N GLY A 143 16.83 2.57 -1.55
CA GLY A 143 16.77 1.20 -2.03
C GLY A 143 16.60 1.14 -3.55
N LYS A 144 16.75 -0.06 -4.10
CA LYS A 144 16.56 -0.38 -5.52
C LYS A 144 15.42 -1.35 -5.69
N LEU A 145 14.42 -1.03 -6.52
CA LEU A 145 13.43 -2.01 -6.94
C LEU A 145 13.99 -2.86 -8.07
N ILE A 146 13.96 -4.19 -7.90
CA ILE A 146 14.34 -5.19 -8.89
C ILE A 146 13.06 -5.82 -9.42
N GLU A 147 12.83 -5.69 -10.71
CA GLU A 147 11.66 -6.23 -11.38
C GLU A 147 11.93 -7.68 -11.82
N VAL A 148 11.02 -8.57 -11.44
CA VAL A 148 11.03 -9.98 -11.86
C VAL A 148 9.79 -10.22 -12.72
N PRO A 149 9.92 -10.84 -13.91
CA PRO A 149 8.79 -11.08 -14.78
C PRO A 149 7.83 -12.12 -14.20
N THR A 150 6.58 -12.03 -14.61
CA THR A 150 5.58 -13.08 -14.51
C THR A 150 5.34 -13.68 -15.89
N ASN A 151 4.76 -14.87 -15.93
CA ASN A 151 4.24 -15.41 -17.17
C ASN A 151 3.07 -14.53 -17.66
N ILE A 152 3.19 -13.98 -18.86
CA ILE A 152 2.18 -13.03 -19.38
C ILE A 152 0.84 -13.69 -19.73
N GLU A 153 0.78 -15.01 -19.86
CA GLU A 153 -0.45 -15.74 -20.17
C GLU A 153 -1.18 -16.21 -18.91
N THR A 154 -0.43 -16.68 -17.90
CA THR A 154 -1.00 -17.23 -16.65
C THR A 154 -0.93 -16.28 -15.48
N PHE A 155 -0.13 -15.21 -15.56
CA PHE A 155 0.22 -14.30 -14.48
C PHE A 155 0.89 -14.98 -13.27
N GLU A 156 1.40 -16.18 -13.45
CA GLU A 156 2.16 -16.88 -12.42
C GLU A 156 3.56 -16.28 -12.29
N PRO A 157 4.09 -16.16 -11.05
CA PRO A 157 5.44 -15.70 -10.82
C PRO A 157 6.49 -16.59 -11.49
N ASP A 158 7.47 -16.00 -12.17
CA ASP A 158 8.64 -16.72 -12.67
C ASP A 158 9.63 -16.97 -11.52
N LEU A 159 9.57 -18.17 -10.94
CA LEU A 159 10.39 -18.53 -9.78
C LEU A 159 11.88 -18.73 -10.13
N ASP A 160 12.21 -19.04 -11.38
CA ASP A 160 13.60 -19.15 -11.80
C ASP A 160 14.22 -17.77 -12.02
N ALA A 161 13.46 -16.84 -12.59
CA ALA A 161 13.84 -15.44 -12.64
C ALA A 161 14.00 -14.84 -11.23
N LEU A 162 13.08 -15.17 -10.30
CA LEU A 162 13.20 -14.76 -8.90
C LEU A 162 14.51 -15.25 -8.27
N LYS A 163 14.82 -16.55 -8.38
CA LYS A 163 16.07 -17.11 -7.84
C LYS A 163 17.32 -16.41 -8.38
N ASN A 164 17.30 -16.08 -9.66
CA ASN A 164 18.41 -15.38 -10.32
C ASN A 164 18.51 -13.90 -9.91
N ALA A 165 17.40 -13.28 -9.50
CA ALA A 165 17.35 -11.89 -9.05
C ALA A 165 17.80 -11.70 -7.60
N ILE A 166 17.81 -12.76 -6.78
CA ILE A 166 18.25 -12.69 -5.38
C ILE A 166 19.75 -12.48 -5.30
N THR A 167 20.15 -11.44 -4.58
CA THR A 167 21.55 -11.08 -4.32
C THR A 167 21.79 -10.93 -2.81
N PRO A 168 23.05 -10.80 -2.36
CA PRO A 168 23.33 -10.45 -0.96
C PRO A 168 22.72 -9.11 -0.49
N LYS A 169 22.27 -8.29 -1.40
CA LYS A 169 21.61 -7.01 -1.13
C LYS A 169 20.08 -7.10 -1.04
N THR A 170 19.50 -8.21 -1.45
CA THR A 170 18.06 -8.42 -1.39
C THR A 170 17.58 -8.46 0.07
N ARG A 171 16.59 -7.62 0.41
CA ARG A 171 15.99 -7.51 1.76
C ARG A 171 14.53 -7.88 1.80
N ALA A 172 13.77 -7.67 0.70
CA ALA A 172 12.36 -8.00 0.60
C ALA A 172 11.98 -8.33 -0.85
#